data_a8fa3739f20839ddbe5d856110df8dde
#
_entry.id   a8fa3739f20839ddbe5d856110df8dde
#
_cell.length_a   1.000
_cell.length_b   1.000
_cell.length_c   1.000
_cell.angle_alpha   90.00
_cell.angle_beta   90.00
_cell.angle_gamma   90.00
#
_symmetry.space_group_name_H-M   'P 1'
#
loop_
_entity.id
_entity.type
_entity.pdbx_description
1 polymer ?
#
loop_
_entity_poly.entity_id
_entity_poly.type
_entity_poly.pdbx_seq_one_letter_code
_entity_poly.pdbx_strand_id
1 'polypeptide(L)'
;MNDNATPSLTPNTPSEASPWLFCVAPMLDWTDRPCRFFERLLTRRGRLYTEMVTTGAIRFGSRDALLGNSRVAGPTALQLGGSDPKELAFAVEAAAPYGYDEFNLNCGCPSPRVQKGSFGACLMLDAKLVAECVRAMRDATDKPVTVKHRIGVDERSDYGFVRDFVGEVYDAGCRTFIVHARAAWLQGLSPKENREVPPLMRSRAWELKRDFPDAVIVLNGAVKTTAECRALLDEVHDGVRIDGVMVGRAAYQTPWMLSEVDSVLYGESCRTLTREAVIAAVEAEVEQYYACLLYTSPSPRDGLLSRMPSSA
;
A
#
# COMPACT_ATOMS: atom_id res chain seq x y z
N MET A 1 41.61 -22.23 -21.10
CA MET A 1 41.36 -20.82 -20.84
C MET A 1 39.85 -20.68 -20.62
N ASN A 2 39.44 -20.69 -19.37
CA ASN A 2 38.02 -20.56 -18.98
C ASN A 2 37.84 -19.16 -18.40
N ASP A 3 37.25 -18.28 -19.21
CA ASP A 3 36.81 -16.98 -18.74
C ASP A 3 35.43 -17.14 -18.06
N ASN A 4 35.46 -17.34 -16.73
CA ASN A 4 34.31 -17.17 -15.88
C ASN A 4 34.16 -15.66 -15.60
N ALA A 5 33.45 -14.97 -16.49
CA ALA A 5 33.02 -13.61 -16.24
C ALA A 5 31.87 -13.64 -15.22
N THR A 6 32.15 -13.31 -13.96
CA THR A 6 31.16 -13.01 -12.93
C THR A 6 30.39 -11.77 -13.39
N PRO A 7 29.02 -11.79 -13.45
CA PRO A 7 28.28 -10.59 -13.77
C PRO A 7 28.53 -9.53 -12.69
N SER A 8 29.11 -8.40 -13.08
CA SER A 8 29.28 -7.26 -12.20
C SER A 8 27.90 -6.65 -11.92
N LEU A 9 27.39 -6.85 -10.70
CA LEU A 9 26.22 -6.11 -10.20
C LEU A 9 26.63 -4.65 -9.99
N THR A 10 26.43 -3.82 -11.01
CA THR A 10 26.57 -2.37 -10.87
C THR A 10 25.55 -1.85 -9.86
N PRO A 11 25.92 -0.98 -8.91
CA PRO A 11 24.95 -0.34 -8.04
C PRO A 11 23.99 0.51 -8.90
N ASN A 12 22.68 0.33 -8.70
CA ASN A 12 21.65 1.16 -9.35
C ASN A 12 21.99 2.64 -9.13
N THR A 13 22.21 3.36 -10.23
CA THR A 13 22.35 4.82 -10.19
C THR A 13 21.04 5.46 -9.75
N PRO A 14 21.05 6.59 -9.01
CA PRO A 14 19.85 7.21 -8.45
C PRO A 14 18.74 7.56 -9.46
N SER A 15 19.05 7.62 -10.76
CA SER A 15 18.07 7.89 -11.83
C SER A 15 17.22 6.69 -12.25
N GLU A 16 17.58 5.46 -11.84
CA GLU A 16 16.91 4.20 -12.20
C GLU A 16 16.27 3.48 -11.01
N ALA A 17 16.14 4.14 -9.87
CA ALA A 17 15.52 3.52 -8.70
C ALA A 17 14.05 3.16 -8.98
N SER A 18 13.66 1.94 -8.64
CA SER A 18 12.27 1.46 -8.76
C SER A 18 11.27 2.48 -8.19
N PRO A 19 10.17 2.77 -8.88
CA PRO A 19 9.10 3.61 -8.34
C PRO A 19 8.49 3.08 -7.04
N TRP A 20 8.77 1.84 -6.69
CA TRP A 20 8.34 1.17 -5.45
C TRP A 20 9.50 0.91 -4.48
N LEU A 21 10.65 1.58 -4.65
CA LEU A 21 11.82 1.37 -3.76
C LEU A 21 11.46 1.54 -2.29
N PHE A 22 10.65 2.55 -1.97
CA PHE A 22 10.09 2.76 -0.63
C PHE A 22 8.59 3.07 -0.69
N CYS A 23 7.81 2.37 0.13
CA CYS A 23 6.36 2.52 0.21
C CYS A 23 5.90 2.66 1.66
N VAL A 24 4.87 3.48 1.90
CA VAL A 24 4.11 3.47 3.15
C VAL A 24 2.84 2.64 2.96
N ALA A 25 2.65 1.64 3.82
CA ALA A 25 1.57 0.67 3.70
C ALA A 25 0.17 1.29 3.87
N PRO A 26 -0.85 0.79 3.15
CA PRO A 26 -2.24 1.11 3.42
C PRO A 26 -2.65 0.65 4.82
N MET A 27 -3.17 1.56 5.63
CA MET A 27 -3.58 1.29 7.01
C MET A 27 -4.92 1.98 7.30
N LEU A 28 -5.97 1.19 7.53
CA LEU A 28 -7.32 1.68 7.84
C LEU A 28 -7.29 2.54 9.12
N ASP A 29 -8.02 3.64 9.10
CA ASP A 29 -8.10 4.67 10.15
C ASP A 29 -6.78 5.44 10.40
N TRP A 30 -5.74 5.20 9.58
CA TRP A 30 -4.42 5.80 9.76
C TRP A 30 -3.91 6.55 8.53
N THR A 31 -3.92 5.92 7.34
CA THR A 31 -3.40 6.55 6.11
C THR A 31 -4.47 7.31 5.33
N ASP A 32 -5.26 8.11 6.05
CA ASP A 32 -6.22 9.04 5.52
C ASP A 32 -5.54 10.20 4.75
N ARG A 33 -6.33 11.10 4.19
CA ARG A 33 -5.80 12.22 3.40
C ARG A 33 -4.90 13.16 4.22
N PRO A 34 -5.24 13.60 5.45
CA PRO A 34 -4.37 14.41 6.29
C PRO A 34 -3.06 13.71 6.64
N CYS A 35 -3.08 12.41 6.96
CA CYS A 35 -1.88 11.64 7.24
C CYS A 35 -0.95 11.59 6.02
N ARG A 36 -1.48 11.28 4.82
CA ARG A 36 -0.68 11.26 3.59
C ARG A 36 -0.12 12.63 3.24
N PHE A 37 -0.85 13.72 3.53
CA PHE A 37 -0.31 15.07 3.40
C PHE A 37 0.91 15.28 4.31
N PHE A 38 0.79 14.93 5.58
CA PHE A 38 1.89 14.99 6.55
C PHE A 38 3.10 14.15 6.11
N GLU A 39 2.87 12.89 5.74
CA GLU A 39 3.94 12.00 5.26
C GLU A 39 4.62 12.56 4.00
N ARG A 40 3.87 13.19 3.10
CA ARG A 40 4.40 13.81 1.89
C ARG A 40 5.28 15.02 2.15
N LEU A 41 5.08 15.74 3.25
CA LEU A 41 6.00 16.80 3.68
C LEU A 41 7.37 16.22 4.07
N LEU A 42 7.40 15.00 4.59
CA LEU A 42 8.61 14.32 5.05
C LEU A 42 9.37 13.63 3.89
N THR A 43 8.67 12.96 2.96
CA THR A 43 9.29 12.33 1.79
C THR A 43 8.59 12.69 0.49
N ARG A 44 9.36 13.08 -0.54
CA ARG A 44 8.85 13.35 -1.88
C ARG A 44 8.83 12.10 -2.76
N ARG A 45 9.76 11.17 -2.53
CA ARG A 45 10.00 9.99 -3.36
C ARG A 45 9.22 8.77 -2.90
N GLY A 46 8.98 8.66 -1.58
CA GLY A 46 8.25 7.54 -1.02
C GLY A 46 6.82 7.44 -1.59
N ARG A 47 6.42 6.24 -2.03
CA ARG A 47 5.05 5.98 -2.50
C ARG A 47 4.12 5.81 -1.32
N LEU A 48 3.08 6.63 -1.26
CA LEU A 48 2.07 6.60 -0.20
C LEU A 48 0.82 5.86 -0.69
N TYR A 49 0.25 5.04 0.19
CA TYR A 49 -0.98 4.31 -0.11
C TYR A 49 -2.15 4.91 0.68
N THR A 50 -3.31 4.97 0.04
CA THR A 50 -4.56 5.31 0.75
C THR A 50 -4.92 4.21 1.74
N GLU A 51 -5.89 4.46 2.59
CA GLU A 51 -6.66 3.39 3.22
C GLU A 51 -7.30 2.51 2.14
N MET A 52 -7.73 1.30 2.52
CA MET A 52 -8.49 0.46 1.60
C MET A 52 -9.90 1.00 1.39
N VAL A 53 -10.20 1.44 0.17
CA VAL A 53 -11.53 1.90 -0.24
C VAL A 53 -12.25 0.75 -0.95
N THR A 54 -13.46 0.41 -0.50
CA THR A 54 -14.24 -0.66 -1.15
C THR A 54 -14.99 -0.15 -2.38
N THR A 55 -15.19 -1.03 -3.36
CA THR A 55 -15.94 -0.72 -4.59
C THR A 55 -17.36 -0.24 -4.26
N GLY A 56 -18.03 -0.88 -3.30
CA GLY A 56 -19.35 -0.45 -2.84
C GLY A 56 -19.36 0.95 -2.21
N ALA A 57 -18.32 1.32 -1.47
CA ALA A 57 -18.19 2.68 -0.93
C ALA A 57 -18.05 3.72 -2.05
N ILE A 58 -17.29 3.44 -3.10
CA ILE A 58 -17.12 4.32 -4.27
C ILE A 58 -18.43 4.46 -5.06
N ARG A 59 -19.19 3.37 -5.17
CA ARG A 59 -20.45 3.37 -5.92
C ARG A 59 -21.57 4.17 -5.22
N PHE A 60 -21.68 4.03 -3.91
CA PHE A 60 -22.82 4.53 -3.15
C PHE A 60 -22.48 5.69 -2.19
N GLY A 61 -21.21 5.95 -1.94
CA GLY A 61 -20.75 7.01 -1.05
C GLY A 61 -20.34 8.30 -1.76
N SER A 62 -19.84 9.26 -0.98
CA SER A 62 -19.25 10.48 -1.52
C SER A 62 -17.87 10.20 -2.07
N ARG A 63 -17.71 10.26 -3.40
CA ARG A 63 -16.43 10.01 -4.07
C ARG A 63 -15.37 11.01 -3.66
N ASP A 64 -15.70 12.29 -3.53
CA ASP A 64 -14.73 13.32 -3.15
C ASP A 64 -14.18 13.10 -1.74
N ALA A 65 -15.02 12.64 -0.82
CA ALA A 65 -14.57 12.29 0.53
C ALA A 65 -13.70 11.02 0.54
N LEU A 66 -14.04 10.02 -0.28
CA LEU A 66 -13.36 8.72 -0.31
C LEU A 66 -12.09 8.71 -1.17
N LEU A 67 -12.13 9.40 -2.31
CA LEU A 67 -11.09 9.39 -3.34
C LEU A 67 -10.24 10.66 -3.35
N GLY A 68 -10.58 11.67 -2.55
CA GLY A 68 -9.80 12.91 -2.48
C GLY A 68 -8.33 12.63 -2.19
N ASN A 69 -7.45 13.07 -3.11
CA ASN A 69 -6.01 12.90 -2.96
C ASN A 69 -5.36 14.15 -2.34
N SER A 70 -4.11 14.03 -1.89
CA SER A 70 -3.33 15.16 -1.38
C SER A 70 -3.05 16.17 -2.50
N ARG A 71 -3.00 17.46 -2.14
CA ARG A 71 -2.61 18.54 -3.06
C ARG A 71 -1.10 18.60 -3.30
N VAL A 72 -0.31 17.96 -2.44
CA VAL A 72 1.16 17.93 -2.59
C VAL A 72 1.56 16.81 -3.53
N ALA A 73 2.27 17.16 -4.59
CA ALA A 73 2.71 16.22 -5.62
C ALA A 73 3.65 15.14 -5.07
N GLY A 74 3.51 13.94 -5.58
CA GLY A 74 4.34 12.77 -5.27
C GLY A 74 3.58 11.47 -5.45
N PRO A 75 4.27 10.34 -5.58
CA PRO A 75 3.66 9.07 -5.95
C PRO A 75 2.66 8.59 -4.90
N THR A 76 1.40 8.43 -5.32
CA THR A 76 0.30 8.00 -4.46
C THR A 76 -0.52 6.88 -5.12
N ALA A 77 -0.76 5.82 -4.37
CA ALA A 77 -1.53 4.65 -4.81
C ALA A 77 -2.90 4.60 -4.11
N LEU A 78 -3.96 4.35 -4.87
CA LEU A 78 -5.28 4.03 -4.33
C LEU A 78 -5.37 2.52 -4.08
N GLN A 79 -5.60 2.12 -2.81
CA GLN A 79 -5.89 0.72 -2.54
C GLN A 79 -7.38 0.43 -2.58
N LEU A 80 -7.76 -0.56 -3.40
CA LEU A 80 -9.14 -1.02 -3.58
C LEU A 80 -9.39 -2.35 -2.87
N GLY A 81 -10.58 -2.47 -2.32
CA GLY A 81 -11.13 -3.72 -1.78
C GLY A 81 -12.39 -4.13 -2.53
N GLY A 82 -12.38 -5.32 -3.10
CA GLY A 82 -13.49 -5.89 -3.86
C GLY A 82 -13.08 -7.23 -4.46
N SER A 83 -14.06 -7.96 -4.98
CA SER A 83 -13.88 -9.27 -5.62
C SER A 83 -14.68 -9.40 -6.93
N ASP A 84 -15.42 -8.41 -7.32
CA ASP A 84 -16.13 -8.39 -8.60
C ASP A 84 -15.30 -7.60 -9.63
N PRO A 85 -14.89 -8.23 -10.75
CA PRO A 85 -14.07 -7.56 -11.79
C PRO A 85 -14.72 -6.29 -12.36
N LYS A 86 -16.04 -6.29 -12.57
CA LYS A 86 -16.76 -5.13 -13.13
C LYS A 86 -16.83 -3.96 -12.12
N GLU A 87 -17.03 -4.27 -10.85
CA GLU A 87 -17.05 -3.26 -9.80
C GLU A 87 -15.65 -2.67 -9.57
N LEU A 88 -14.60 -3.47 -9.71
CA LEU A 88 -13.22 -2.98 -9.61
C LEU A 88 -12.84 -2.10 -10.81
N ALA A 89 -13.22 -2.49 -12.04
CA ALA A 89 -13.04 -1.64 -13.22
C ALA A 89 -13.77 -0.30 -13.07
N PHE A 90 -15.03 -0.33 -12.66
CA PHE A 90 -15.80 0.88 -12.35
C PHE A 90 -15.12 1.75 -11.28
N ALA A 91 -14.57 1.16 -10.22
CA ALA A 91 -13.88 1.91 -9.16
C ALA A 91 -12.61 2.60 -9.68
N VAL A 92 -11.86 1.93 -10.56
CA VAL A 92 -10.69 2.50 -11.25
C VAL A 92 -11.09 3.69 -12.13
N GLU A 93 -12.11 3.53 -12.98
CA GLU A 93 -12.63 4.61 -13.83
C GLU A 93 -13.12 5.80 -12.99
N ALA A 94 -13.88 5.54 -11.92
CA ALA A 94 -14.39 6.56 -11.04
C ALA A 94 -13.28 7.33 -10.29
N ALA A 95 -12.13 6.69 -10.08
CA ALA A 95 -10.98 7.29 -9.41
C ALA A 95 -10.02 8.02 -10.36
N ALA A 96 -10.13 7.88 -11.66
CA ALA A 96 -9.26 8.51 -12.64
C ALA A 96 -9.10 10.04 -12.48
N PRO A 97 -10.16 10.82 -12.18
CA PRO A 97 -10.04 12.27 -12.01
C PRO A 97 -9.22 12.71 -10.78
N TYR A 98 -8.95 11.79 -9.83
CA TYR A 98 -8.28 12.12 -8.57
C TYR A 98 -6.76 12.03 -8.63
N GLY A 99 -6.18 11.66 -9.79
CA GLY A 99 -4.74 11.76 -10.06
C GLY A 99 -3.87 10.76 -9.29
N TYR A 100 -4.35 9.54 -9.07
CA TYR A 100 -3.54 8.47 -8.53
C TYR A 100 -2.54 7.93 -9.55
N ASP A 101 -1.34 7.54 -9.07
CA ASP A 101 -0.27 6.98 -9.90
C ASP A 101 -0.31 5.46 -10.00
N GLU A 102 -1.17 4.82 -9.21
CA GLU A 102 -1.28 3.37 -9.09
C GLU A 102 -2.64 2.98 -8.53
N PHE A 103 -3.16 1.84 -8.98
CA PHE A 103 -4.30 1.15 -8.38
C PHE A 103 -3.83 -0.18 -7.78
N ASN A 104 -4.07 -0.37 -6.49
CA ASN A 104 -3.62 -1.54 -5.76
C ASN A 104 -4.80 -2.38 -5.28
N LEU A 105 -4.81 -3.67 -5.61
CA LEU A 105 -5.82 -4.61 -5.11
C LEU A 105 -5.39 -5.22 -3.78
N ASN A 106 -6.27 -5.17 -2.78
CA ASN A 106 -6.02 -5.78 -1.49
C ASN A 106 -6.36 -7.28 -1.49
N CYS A 107 -5.34 -8.12 -1.37
CA CYS A 107 -5.43 -9.56 -1.16
C CYS A 107 -4.74 -9.98 0.16
N GLY A 108 -4.72 -9.12 1.18
CA GLY A 108 -3.96 -9.39 2.41
C GLY A 108 -4.67 -9.08 3.73
N CYS A 109 -5.81 -8.40 3.71
CA CYS A 109 -6.55 -8.04 4.93
C CYS A 109 -7.35 -9.25 5.46
N PRO A 110 -7.11 -9.71 6.72
CA PRO A 110 -7.81 -10.85 7.28
C PRO A 110 -9.03 -10.46 8.14
N SER A 111 -9.46 -9.19 8.13
CA SER A 111 -10.51 -8.75 9.05
C SER A 111 -11.86 -9.42 8.77
N PRO A 112 -12.67 -9.73 9.79
CA PRO A 112 -13.99 -10.37 9.62
C PRO A 112 -14.94 -9.57 8.72
N ARG A 113 -14.87 -8.25 8.75
CA ARG A 113 -15.67 -7.37 7.89
C ARG A 113 -15.30 -7.56 6.41
N VAL A 114 -14.03 -7.71 6.12
CA VAL A 114 -13.48 -7.91 4.78
C VAL A 114 -13.84 -9.32 4.28
N GLN A 115 -13.74 -10.33 5.13
CA GLN A 115 -14.12 -11.71 4.82
C GLN A 115 -15.61 -11.83 4.48
N LYS A 116 -16.50 -11.15 5.24
CA LYS A 116 -17.95 -11.11 4.92
C LYS A 116 -18.23 -10.50 3.53
N GLY A 117 -17.39 -9.60 3.07
CA GLY A 117 -17.44 -9.02 1.72
C GLY A 117 -16.75 -9.88 0.65
N SER A 118 -16.21 -11.06 0.99
CA SER A 118 -15.50 -11.98 0.11
C SER A 118 -14.29 -11.35 -0.61
N PHE A 119 -13.56 -10.46 0.07
CA PHE A 119 -12.33 -9.85 -0.47
C PHE A 119 -11.20 -9.83 0.58
N GLY A 120 -10.06 -9.24 0.26
CA GLY A 120 -8.88 -9.25 1.14
C GLY A 120 -8.13 -10.58 1.11
N ALA A 121 -7.68 -11.09 2.27
CA ALA A 121 -6.82 -12.27 2.33
C ALA A 121 -7.47 -13.54 1.79
N CYS A 122 -8.79 -13.69 1.91
CA CYS A 122 -9.53 -14.86 1.40
C CYS A 122 -9.43 -14.97 -0.15
N LEU A 123 -9.20 -13.87 -0.87
CA LEU A 123 -8.97 -13.88 -2.32
C LEU A 123 -7.73 -14.69 -2.73
N MET A 124 -6.75 -14.87 -1.84
CA MET A 124 -5.61 -15.73 -2.15
C MET A 124 -6.00 -17.21 -2.36
N LEU A 125 -7.18 -17.62 -1.91
CA LEU A 125 -7.71 -18.97 -2.13
C LEU A 125 -8.29 -19.16 -3.54
N ASP A 126 -8.51 -18.07 -4.27
CA ASP A 126 -9.03 -18.06 -5.66
C ASP A 126 -8.19 -17.14 -6.55
N ALA A 127 -7.00 -17.62 -6.90
CA ALA A 127 -6.05 -16.88 -7.73
C ALA A 127 -6.61 -16.52 -9.11
N LYS A 128 -7.50 -17.35 -9.68
CA LYS A 128 -8.15 -17.10 -10.97
C LYS A 128 -9.08 -15.90 -10.90
N LEU A 129 -9.89 -15.80 -9.86
CA LEU A 129 -10.73 -14.62 -9.64
C LEU A 129 -9.88 -13.35 -9.48
N VAL A 130 -8.75 -13.42 -8.75
CA VAL A 130 -7.83 -12.28 -8.64
C VAL A 130 -7.25 -11.90 -10.00
N ALA A 131 -6.89 -12.87 -10.82
CA ALA A 131 -6.41 -12.65 -12.18
C ALA A 131 -7.46 -11.95 -13.05
N GLU A 132 -8.73 -12.36 -12.96
CA GLU A 132 -9.86 -11.69 -13.66
C GLU A 132 -10.05 -10.25 -13.17
N CYS A 133 -9.99 -10.02 -11.86
CA CYS A 133 -10.05 -8.69 -11.27
C CYS A 133 -8.92 -7.79 -11.78
N VAL A 134 -7.69 -8.30 -11.80
CA VAL A 134 -6.53 -7.55 -12.29
C VAL A 134 -6.66 -7.21 -13.76
N ARG A 135 -7.11 -8.15 -14.63
CA ARG A 135 -7.34 -7.85 -16.05
C ARG A 135 -8.36 -6.73 -16.20
N ALA A 136 -9.52 -6.83 -15.53
CA ALA A 136 -10.56 -5.83 -15.60
C ALA A 136 -10.09 -4.44 -15.12
N MET A 137 -9.31 -4.38 -14.02
CA MET A 137 -8.73 -3.14 -13.55
C MET A 137 -7.73 -2.55 -14.58
N ARG A 138 -6.89 -3.38 -15.19
CA ARG A 138 -5.90 -2.94 -16.18
C ARG A 138 -6.55 -2.43 -17.46
N ASP A 139 -7.65 -3.03 -17.88
CA ASP A 139 -8.40 -2.58 -19.05
C ASP A 139 -9.06 -1.21 -18.84
N ALA A 140 -9.27 -0.82 -17.58
CA ALA A 140 -9.88 0.46 -17.18
C ALA A 140 -8.87 1.62 -16.97
N THR A 141 -7.56 1.38 -17.09
CA THR A 141 -6.53 2.41 -16.85
C THR A 141 -5.19 2.11 -17.53
N ASP A 142 -4.44 3.17 -17.83
CA ASP A 142 -3.04 3.12 -18.25
C ASP A 142 -2.05 3.08 -17.08
N LYS A 143 -2.55 3.27 -15.85
CA LYS A 143 -1.73 3.27 -14.64
C LYS A 143 -1.38 1.84 -14.21
N PRO A 144 -0.26 1.66 -13.48
CA PRO A 144 0.07 0.37 -12.89
C PRO A 144 -1.05 -0.18 -11.99
N VAL A 145 -1.42 -1.44 -12.23
CA VAL A 145 -2.29 -2.22 -11.35
C VAL A 145 -1.41 -3.22 -10.61
N THR A 146 -1.44 -3.15 -9.28
CA THR A 146 -0.57 -3.91 -8.38
C THR A 146 -1.38 -4.73 -7.38
N VAL A 147 -0.77 -5.74 -6.77
CA VAL A 147 -1.44 -6.58 -5.79
C VAL A 147 -0.66 -6.60 -4.48
N LYS A 148 -1.35 -6.32 -3.35
CA LYS A 148 -0.78 -6.48 -2.02
C LYS A 148 -1.38 -7.70 -1.35
N HIS A 149 -0.53 -8.70 -1.06
CA HIS A 149 -0.96 -10.01 -0.58
C HIS A 149 -0.14 -10.50 0.61
N ARG A 150 -0.54 -11.61 1.19
CA ARG A 150 0.16 -12.39 2.21
C ARG A 150 0.96 -13.52 1.56
N ILE A 151 1.70 -14.29 2.36
CA ILE A 151 2.43 -15.48 1.88
C ILE A 151 1.60 -16.77 2.00
N GLY A 152 0.37 -16.68 2.49
CA GLY A 152 -0.53 -17.81 2.65
C GLY A 152 -1.79 -17.43 3.42
N VAL A 153 -2.72 -18.37 3.52
CA VAL A 153 -3.98 -18.25 4.25
C VAL A 153 -4.16 -19.49 5.13
N ASP A 154 -4.34 -19.28 6.42
CA ASP A 154 -4.44 -20.32 7.43
C ASP A 154 -3.24 -21.29 7.33
N GLU A 155 -3.48 -22.58 7.20
CA GLU A 155 -2.44 -23.61 7.07
C GLU A 155 -1.80 -23.68 5.67
N ARG A 156 -2.41 -23.05 4.65
CA ARG A 156 -1.87 -22.98 3.28
C ARG A 156 -0.82 -21.89 3.19
N SER A 157 0.37 -22.14 3.70
CA SER A 157 1.46 -21.14 3.77
C SER A 157 2.80 -21.69 3.27
N ASP A 158 2.78 -22.82 2.56
CA ASP A 158 3.95 -23.31 1.85
C ASP A 158 4.31 -22.40 0.67
N TYR A 159 5.55 -22.51 0.18
CA TYR A 159 6.02 -21.67 -0.92
C TYR A 159 5.24 -21.91 -2.22
N GLY A 160 4.87 -23.17 -2.51
CA GLY A 160 4.10 -23.51 -3.70
C GLY A 160 2.80 -22.73 -3.78
N PHE A 161 2.08 -22.61 -2.66
CA PHE A 161 0.83 -21.85 -2.62
C PHE A 161 1.00 -20.37 -3.03
N VAL A 162 1.98 -19.66 -2.46
CA VAL A 162 2.17 -18.24 -2.79
C VAL A 162 2.77 -18.05 -4.18
N ARG A 163 3.65 -18.95 -4.61
CA ARG A 163 4.22 -18.94 -5.96
C ARG A 163 3.13 -19.12 -7.02
N ASP A 164 2.25 -20.08 -6.83
CA ASP A 164 1.17 -20.38 -7.79
C ASP A 164 0.13 -19.25 -7.82
N PHE A 165 -0.16 -18.64 -6.67
CA PHE A 165 -0.98 -17.42 -6.60
C PHE A 165 -0.34 -16.27 -7.39
N VAL A 166 0.93 -15.99 -7.15
CA VAL A 166 1.65 -14.91 -7.87
C VAL A 166 1.73 -15.23 -9.36
N GLY A 167 1.99 -16.48 -9.74
CA GLY A 167 2.04 -16.93 -11.13
C GLY A 167 0.76 -16.66 -11.90
N GLU A 168 -0.39 -17.06 -11.36
CA GLU A 168 -1.70 -16.82 -11.99
C GLU A 168 -1.98 -15.32 -12.20
N VAL A 169 -1.66 -14.52 -11.19
CA VAL A 169 -1.87 -13.05 -11.23
C VAL A 169 -0.83 -12.36 -12.14
N TYR A 170 0.40 -12.88 -12.19
CA TYR A 170 1.44 -12.43 -13.11
C TYR A 170 1.04 -12.69 -14.58
N ASP A 171 0.49 -13.84 -14.87
CA ASP A 171 -0.01 -14.20 -16.21
C ASP A 171 -1.21 -13.32 -16.64
N ALA A 172 -1.97 -12.79 -15.68
CA ALA A 172 -2.98 -11.76 -15.92
C ALA A 172 -2.39 -10.37 -16.20
N GLY A 173 -1.06 -10.22 -16.13
CA GLY A 173 -0.32 -9.01 -16.47
C GLY A 173 0.02 -8.11 -15.27
N CYS A 174 -0.22 -8.52 -14.02
CA CYS A 174 0.34 -7.83 -12.87
C CYS A 174 1.87 -7.97 -12.89
N ARG A 175 2.59 -6.87 -12.63
CA ARG A 175 4.06 -6.86 -12.61
C ARG A 175 4.63 -6.36 -11.29
N THR A 176 3.78 -5.95 -10.34
CA THR A 176 4.24 -5.46 -9.03
C THR A 176 3.44 -6.13 -7.92
N PHE A 177 4.15 -6.79 -7.03
CA PHE A 177 3.61 -7.53 -5.90
C PHE A 177 4.17 -7.01 -4.59
N ILE A 178 3.28 -6.62 -3.67
CA ILE A 178 3.67 -6.20 -2.32
C ILE A 178 3.42 -7.37 -1.36
N VAL A 179 4.48 -8.00 -0.92
CA VAL A 179 4.46 -9.25 -0.18
C VAL A 179 4.52 -9.00 1.31
N HIS A 180 3.38 -9.11 2.01
CA HIS A 180 3.42 -9.13 3.48
C HIS A 180 3.90 -10.50 3.95
N ALA A 181 5.11 -10.57 4.48
CA ALA A 181 5.86 -11.79 4.77
C ALA A 181 5.32 -12.61 5.97
N ARG A 182 4.00 -12.68 6.12
CA ARG A 182 3.27 -13.52 7.09
C ARG A 182 2.03 -14.12 6.45
N ALA A 183 1.66 -15.34 6.80
CA ALA A 183 0.35 -15.90 6.47
C ALA A 183 -0.77 -15.09 7.12
N ALA A 184 -1.96 -15.09 6.53
CA ALA A 184 -3.17 -14.57 7.12
C ALA A 184 -3.95 -15.70 7.80
N TRP A 185 -4.32 -15.52 9.04
CA TRP A 185 -5.28 -16.40 9.72
C TRP A 185 -6.66 -15.76 9.69
N LEU A 186 -7.58 -16.42 9.00
CA LEU A 186 -8.93 -15.90 8.80
C LEU A 186 -9.78 -16.03 10.05
N GLN A 187 -9.49 -17.00 10.90
CA GLN A 187 -10.17 -17.22 12.17
C GLN A 187 -9.18 -17.33 13.33
N GLY A 188 -9.66 -17.06 14.54
CA GLY A 188 -8.88 -17.23 15.76
C GLY A 188 -7.89 -16.10 16.09
N LEU A 189 -7.59 -15.22 15.15
CA LEU A 189 -6.70 -14.07 15.36
C LEU A 189 -7.36 -12.76 14.95
N SER A 190 -7.23 -11.75 15.80
CA SER A 190 -7.58 -10.37 15.44
C SER A 190 -6.68 -9.83 14.33
N PRO A 191 -7.05 -8.75 13.63
CA PRO A 191 -6.17 -8.10 12.65
C PRO A 191 -4.83 -7.63 13.23
N LYS A 192 -4.77 -7.31 14.53
CA LYS A 192 -3.52 -6.96 15.22
C LYS A 192 -2.64 -8.18 15.39
N GLU A 193 -3.17 -9.27 15.93
CA GLU A 193 -2.46 -10.54 16.14
C GLU A 193 -1.98 -11.14 14.81
N ASN A 194 -2.75 -11.01 13.74
CA ASN A 194 -2.36 -11.40 12.37
C ASN A 194 -1.11 -10.69 11.83
N ARG A 195 -0.67 -9.62 12.48
CA ARG A 195 0.58 -8.91 12.15
C ARG A 195 1.75 -9.28 13.07
N GLU A 196 1.50 -10.09 14.09
CA GLU A 196 2.48 -10.39 15.13
C GLU A 196 2.69 -11.88 15.34
N VAL A 197 1.60 -12.66 15.44
CA VAL A 197 1.63 -14.08 15.80
C VAL A 197 2.13 -14.99 14.66
N PRO A 198 1.60 -14.91 13.40
CA PRO A 198 2.09 -15.80 12.36
C PRO A 198 3.59 -15.57 12.10
N PRO A 199 4.40 -16.61 11.82
CA PRO A 199 5.83 -16.47 11.56
C PRO A 199 6.15 -15.45 10.47
N LEU A 200 7.18 -14.64 10.71
CA LEU A 200 7.70 -13.70 9.72
C LEU A 200 8.70 -14.43 8.81
N MET A 201 8.34 -14.60 7.55
CA MET A 201 9.14 -15.36 6.56
C MET A 201 9.53 -14.43 5.40
N ARG A 202 10.50 -13.55 5.66
CA ARG A 202 10.95 -12.54 4.68
C ARG A 202 11.59 -13.18 3.44
N SER A 203 12.23 -14.36 3.58
CA SER A 203 12.83 -15.10 2.46
C SER A 203 11.88 -15.32 1.29
N ARG A 204 10.57 -15.43 1.55
CA ARG A 204 9.54 -15.58 0.51
C ARG A 204 9.58 -14.48 -0.56
N ALA A 205 10.01 -13.27 -0.20
CA ALA A 205 10.14 -12.18 -1.18
C ALA A 205 11.28 -12.45 -2.17
N TRP A 206 12.44 -12.94 -1.71
CA TRP A 206 13.57 -13.30 -2.58
C TRP A 206 13.27 -14.56 -3.40
N GLU A 207 12.59 -15.55 -2.83
CA GLU A 207 12.14 -16.74 -3.55
C GLU A 207 11.22 -16.35 -4.70
N LEU A 208 10.24 -15.46 -4.47
CA LEU A 208 9.37 -14.92 -5.52
C LEU A 208 10.15 -14.10 -6.56
N LYS A 209 11.10 -13.26 -6.13
CA LYS A 209 11.95 -12.51 -7.07
C LYS A 209 12.78 -13.40 -7.97
N ARG A 210 13.28 -14.52 -7.44
CA ARG A 210 14.02 -15.51 -8.22
C ARG A 210 13.12 -16.17 -9.28
N ASP A 211 11.90 -16.57 -8.89
CA ASP A 211 10.97 -17.28 -9.77
C ASP A 211 10.27 -16.34 -10.77
N PHE A 212 10.17 -15.05 -10.43
CA PHE A 212 9.57 -13.98 -11.28
C PHE A 212 10.54 -12.80 -11.43
N PRO A 213 11.64 -12.95 -12.17
CA PRO A 213 12.71 -11.95 -12.23
C PRO A 213 12.28 -10.60 -12.82
N ASP A 214 11.29 -10.60 -13.71
CA ASP A 214 10.74 -9.37 -14.32
C ASP A 214 9.65 -8.71 -13.47
N ALA A 215 9.20 -9.35 -12.39
CA ALA A 215 8.27 -8.74 -11.47
C ALA A 215 9.00 -7.82 -10.49
N VAL A 216 8.35 -6.73 -10.12
CA VAL A 216 8.74 -5.87 -8.99
C VAL A 216 8.22 -6.51 -7.70
N ILE A 217 9.12 -6.93 -6.84
CA ILE A 217 8.80 -7.54 -5.53
C ILE A 217 9.13 -6.57 -4.42
N VAL A 218 8.10 -6.13 -3.70
CA VAL A 218 8.20 -5.21 -2.55
C VAL A 218 7.98 -5.97 -1.26
N LEU A 219 8.99 -6.02 -0.40
CA LEU A 219 8.89 -6.68 0.90
C LEU A 219 8.15 -5.80 1.91
N ASN A 220 7.14 -6.37 2.55
CA ASN A 220 6.45 -5.78 3.70
C ASN A 220 6.44 -6.75 4.88
N GLY A 221 6.67 -6.26 6.07
CA GLY A 221 6.60 -7.04 7.31
C GLY A 221 7.66 -6.66 8.34
N ALA A 222 7.20 -6.07 9.45
CA ALA A 222 8.01 -5.72 10.63
C ALA A 222 9.27 -4.87 10.36
N VAL A 223 9.29 -4.09 9.28
CA VAL A 223 10.35 -3.11 8.99
C VAL A 223 10.09 -1.85 9.81
N LYS A 224 11.12 -1.33 10.50
CA LYS A 224 10.94 -0.28 11.51
C LYS A 224 11.75 0.99 11.26
N THR A 225 12.88 0.91 10.55
CA THR A 225 13.77 2.06 10.34
C THR A 225 14.23 2.17 8.89
N THR A 226 14.65 3.37 8.49
CA THR A 226 15.21 3.63 7.15
C THR A 226 16.51 2.85 6.93
N ALA A 227 17.33 2.69 7.99
CA ALA A 227 18.53 1.86 7.94
C ALA A 227 18.22 0.38 7.68
N GLU A 228 17.17 -0.17 8.32
CA GLU A 228 16.69 -1.53 8.04
C GLU A 228 16.18 -1.65 6.60
N CYS A 229 15.48 -0.64 6.08
CA CYS A 229 15.06 -0.61 4.67
C CYS A 229 16.27 -0.73 3.74
N ARG A 230 17.34 0.06 3.97
CA ARG A 230 18.56 0.01 3.17
C ARG A 230 19.21 -1.37 3.25
N ALA A 231 19.36 -1.92 4.45
CA ALA A 231 19.95 -3.25 4.64
C ALA A 231 19.20 -4.33 3.86
N LEU A 232 17.85 -4.34 3.91
CA LEU A 232 17.02 -5.29 3.17
C LEU A 232 17.13 -5.14 1.64
N LEU A 233 17.24 -3.90 1.14
CA LEU A 233 17.41 -3.63 -0.30
C LEU A 233 18.80 -4.06 -0.81
N ASP A 234 19.82 -4.00 0.05
CA ASP A 234 21.19 -4.42 -0.28
C ASP A 234 21.41 -5.93 -0.10
N GLU A 235 20.51 -6.59 0.63
CA GLU A 235 20.59 -8.02 0.91
C GLU A 235 20.39 -8.87 -0.36
N VAL A 236 21.27 -9.86 -0.56
CA VAL A 236 21.26 -10.77 -1.73
C VAL A 236 20.99 -12.18 -1.26
N HIS A 237 19.95 -12.82 -1.81
CA HIS A 237 19.71 -14.25 -1.64
C HIS A 237 19.72 -14.93 -3.00
N ASP A 238 20.50 -15.99 -3.14
CA ASP A 238 20.64 -16.76 -4.39
C ASP A 238 20.87 -15.87 -5.64
N GLY A 239 21.65 -14.79 -5.47
CA GLY A 239 22.01 -13.87 -6.55
C GLY A 239 20.94 -12.84 -6.90
N VAL A 240 19.79 -12.78 -6.21
CA VAL A 240 18.74 -11.81 -6.47
C VAL A 240 18.55 -10.83 -5.32
N ARG A 241 18.04 -9.64 -5.64
CA ARG A 241 17.63 -8.61 -4.68
C ARG A 241 16.16 -8.30 -4.87
N ILE A 242 15.48 -7.89 -3.79
CA ILE A 242 14.13 -7.33 -3.88
C ILE A 242 14.18 -5.91 -4.46
N ASP A 243 13.06 -5.46 -5.03
CA ASP A 243 12.98 -4.18 -5.74
C ASP A 243 12.50 -3.03 -4.85
N GLY A 244 11.97 -3.34 -3.69
CA GLY A 244 11.45 -2.32 -2.77
C GLY A 244 11.10 -2.87 -1.40
N VAL A 245 10.84 -1.93 -0.49
CA VAL A 245 10.38 -2.19 0.88
C VAL A 245 9.15 -1.36 1.19
N MET A 246 8.21 -1.95 1.94
CA MET A 246 7.02 -1.25 2.42
C MET A 246 6.98 -1.24 3.94
N VAL A 247 6.92 -0.04 4.53
CA VAL A 247 6.82 0.17 5.97
C VAL A 247 5.37 0.44 6.35
N GLY A 248 4.89 -0.22 7.39
CA GLY A 248 3.55 0.01 7.94
C GLY A 248 3.59 0.85 9.21
N ARG A 249 3.27 0.22 10.33
CA ARG A 249 3.07 0.87 11.63
C ARG A 249 4.19 1.83 12.06
N ALA A 250 5.43 1.54 11.72
CA ALA A 250 6.56 2.39 12.06
C ALA A 250 6.49 3.76 11.37
N ALA A 251 6.00 3.83 10.12
CA ALA A 251 5.80 5.10 9.42
C ALA A 251 4.78 6.00 10.15
N TYR A 252 3.75 5.43 10.76
CA TYR A 252 2.74 6.16 11.52
C TYR A 252 3.20 6.49 12.95
N GLN A 253 3.82 5.52 13.65
CA GLN A 253 4.20 5.66 15.06
C GLN A 253 5.48 6.47 15.26
N THR A 254 6.38 6.46 14.27
CA THR A 254 7.65 7.18 14.28
C THR A 254 7.85 7.89 12.93
N PRO A 255 6.91 8.77 12.53
CA PRO A 255 6.84 9.30 11.17
C PRO A 255 8.08 10.08 10.75
N TRP A 256 8.84 10.63 11.70
CA TRP A 256 10.06 11.38 11.40
C TRP A 256 11.11 10.56 10.64
N MET A 257 11.05 9.22 10.71
CA MET A 257 11.90 8.36 9.87
C MET A 257 11.74 8.64 8.37
N LEU A 258 10.57 9.10 7.94
CA LEU A 258 10.30 9.40 6.54
C LEU A 258 11.14 10.56 6.00
N SER A 259 11.63 11.45 6.86
CA SER A 259 12.50 12.57 6.47
C SER A 259 13.88 12.12 5.97
N GLU A 260 14.29 10.89 6.29
CA GLU A 260 15.56 10.30 5.86
C GLU A 260 15.43 9.50 4.55
N VAL A 261 14.20 9.17 4.13
CA VAL A 261 13.93 8.25 3.00
C VAL A 261 14.58 8.75 1.72
N ASP A 262 14.36 10.03 1.38
CA ASP A 262 14.83 10.59 0.11
C ASP A 262 16.36 10.59 0.04
N SER A 263 17.06 10.88 1.14
CA SER A 263 18.52 10.89 1.19
C SER A 263 19.12 9.48 1.29
N VAL A 264 18.61 8.65 2.20
CA VAL A 264 19.18 7.32 2.47
C VAL A 264 18.90 6.32 1.35
N LEU A 265 17.68 6.33 0.81
CA LEU A 265 17.26 5.32 -0.17
C LEU A 265 17.39 5.80 -1.62
N TYR A 266 17.14 7.06 -1.89
CA TYR A 266 17.19 7.61 -3.25
C TYR A 266 18.44 8.43 -3.54
N GLY A 267 19.33 8.65 -2.55
CA GLY A 267 20.58 9.39 -2.73
C GLY A 267 20.40 10.89 -2.98
N GLU A 268 19.22 11.43 -2.65
CA GLU A 268 18.99 12.88 -2.76
C GLU A 268 19.73 13.65 -1.65
N SER A 269 19.99 14.93 -1.88
CA SER A 269 20.57 15.78 -0.84
C SER A 269 19.62 15.91 0.34
N CYS A 270 20.18 15.82 1.55
CA CYS A 270 19.40 15.93 2.79
C CYS A 270 18.68 17.28 2.85
N ARG A 271 17.38 17.25 3.07
CA ARG A 271 16.57 18.47 3.23
C ARG A 271 16.67 18.99 4.66
N THR A 272 16.79 20.29 4.80
CA THR A 272 16.66 20.95 6.11
C THR A 272 15.17 21.04 6.45
N LEU A 273 14.66 20.05 7.17
CA LEU A 273 13.29 20.03 7.68
C LEU A 273 13.32 20.24 9.17
N THR A 274 12.51 21.17 9.68
CA THR A 274 12.27 21.31 11.11
C THR A 274 10.87 20.79 11.45
N ARG A 275 10.71 20.27 12.68
CA ARG A 275 9.40 19.77 13.13
C ARG A 275 8.36 20.88 13.19
N GLU A 276 8.78 22.06 13.60
CA GLU A 276 7.95 23.27 13.70
C GLU A 276 7.37 23.65 12.32
N ALA A 277 8.22 23.67 11.29
CA ALA A 277 7.79 23.98 9.93
C ALA A 277 6.81 22.94 9.38
N VAL A 278 7.03 21.66 9.66
CA VAL A 278 6.12 20.57 9.26
C VAL A 278 4.79 20.68 10.00
N ILE A 279 4.80 20.94 11.31
CA ILE A 279 3.58 21.10 12.11
C ILE A 279 2.77 22.29 11.58
N ALA A 280 3.38 23.45 11.38
CA ALA A 280 2.69 24.63 10.86
C ALA A 280 2.04 24.37 9.48
N ALA A 281 2.71 23.62 8.60
CA ALA A 281 2.15 23.26 7.30
C ALA A 281 0.96 22.30 7.42
N VAL A 282 1.00 21.36 8.37
CA VAL A 282 -0.10 20.43 8.64
C VAL A 282 -1.31 21.18 9.25
N GLU A 283 -1.08 22.08 10.19
CA GLU A 283 -2.14 22.89 10.80
C GLU A 283 -2.90 23.70 9.73
N ALA A 284 -2.17 24.37 8.83
CA ALA A 284 -2.77 25.13 7.74
C ALA A 284 -3.59 24.25 6.76
N GLU A 285 -3.12 23.03 6.42
CA GLU A 285 -3.86 22.10 5.55
C GLU A 285 -5.10 21.55 6.25
N VAL A 286 -4.97 21.21 7.54
CA VAL A 286 -6.09 20.68 8.33
C VAL A 286 -7.18 21.71 8.48
N GLU A 287 -6.86 22.97 8.78
CA GLU A 287 -7.82 24.07 8.82
C GLU A 287 -8.57 24.21 7.49
N GLN A 288 -7.85 24.18 6.37
CA GLN A 288 -8.45 24.27 5.04
C GLN A 288 -9.31 23.06 4.70
N TYR A 289 -8.87 21.86 5.08
CA TYR A 289 -9.61 20.62 4.87
C TYR A 289 -10.93 20.61 5.64
N TYR A 290 -10.91 20.97 6.94
CA TYR A 290 -12.11 21.03 7.75
C TYR A 290 -13.04 22.20 7.38
N ALA A 291 -12.49 23.33 6.98
CA ALA A 291 -13.30 24.44 6.45
C ALA A 291 -14.11 24.00 5.21
N CYS A 292 -13.51 23.23 4.32
CA CYS A 292 -14.17 22.65 3.15
C CYS A 292 -15.28 21.66 3.54
N LEU A 293 -15.04 20.80 4.53
CA LEU A 293 -16.02 19.81 5.01
C LEU A 293 -17.20 20.48 5.74
N LEU A 294 -16.93 21.52 6.53
CA LEU A 294 -17.97 22.29 7.23
C LEU A 294 -18.89 23.05 6.27
N TYR A 295 -18.37 23.43 5.09
CA TYR A 295 -19.16 24.10 4.06
C TYR A 295 -20.07 23.15 3.27
N THR A 296 -19.75 21.86 3.23
CA THR A 296 -20.48 20.84 2.46
C THR A 296 -21.35 19.92 3.30
N SER A 297 -21.20 19.93 4.63
CA SER A 297 -22.01 19.15 5.56
C SER A 297 -22.94 20.07 6.36
N PRO A 298 -24.23 19.70 6.58
CA PRO A 298 -25.05 20.39 7.58
C PRO A 298 -24.29 20.34 8.92
N SER A 299 -24.24 21.50 9.59
CA SER A 299 -23.49 21.65 10.84
C SER A 299 -23.84 20.54 11.83
N PRO A 300 -22.83 19.89 12.47
CA PRO A 300 -23.10 18.94 13.55
C PRO A 300 -23.97 19.55 14.67
N ARG A 301 -24.01 20.88 14.81
CA ARG A 301 -24.90 21.60 15.72
C ARG A 301 -26.37 21.51 15.31
N ASP A 302 -26.66 21.46 14.01
CA ASP A 302 -28.03 21.36 13.52
C ASP A 302 -28.65 19.99 13.83
N GLY A 303 -27.82 18.93 13.90
CA GLY A 303 -28.22 17.59 14.31
C GLY A 303 -28.31 17.38 15.83
N LEU A 304 -27.56 18.17 16.63
CA LEU A 304 -27.55 18.08 18.09
C LEU A 304 -28.65 18.93 18.75
N LEU A 305 -28.92 20.10 18.19
CA LEU A 305 -29.97 20.98 18.70
C LEU A 305 -31.38 20.42 18.47
N SER A 306 -31.60 19.59 17.46
CA SER A 306 -32.86 18.89 17.20
C SER A 306 -33.14 17.71 18.13
N ARG A 307 -32.15 17.30 18.98
CA ARG A 307 -32.27 16.16 19.90
C ARG A 307 -32.23 16.54 21.37
N MET A 308 -32.22 17.83 21.71
CA MET A 308 -32.43 18.23 23.10
C MET A 308 -33.92 18.15 23.39
N PRO A 309 -34.36 17.35 24.39
CA PRO A 309 -35.72 17.44 24.85
C PRO A 309 -35.94 18.85 25.38
N SER A 310 -37.03 19.50 24.94
CA SER A 310 -37.50 20.73 25.56
C SER A 310 -37.77 20.42 27.03
N SER A 311 -36.91 20.88 27.91
CA SER A 311 -37.18 20.88 29.35
C SER A 311 -38.34 21.83 29.57
N ALA A 312 -39.47 21.25 29.91
CA ALA A 312 -40.59 21.94 30.53
C ALA A 312 -40.22 22.41 31.94
#